data_d5a27dd871cc291020343af688211adf
#
_entry.id   d5a27dd871cc291020343af688211adf
#
_cell.length_a   1.000
_cell.length_b   1.000
_cell.length_c   1.000
_cell.angle_alpha   90.00
_cell.angle_beta   90.00
_cell.angle_gamma   90.00
#
_symmetry.space_group_name_H-M   'P 1'
#
loop_
_entity.id
_entity.type
_entity.pdbx_description
1 polymer ?
#
loop_
_entity_poly.entity_id
_entity_poly.type
_entity_poly.pdbx_seq_one_letter_code
_entity_poly.pdbx_strand_id
1 'polypeptide(L)'
;MSTSRDRVRQALSHQGSDRIPVDFGATAVTGIHCRVVEALRKHYGLSYKPVKIVDTFQMLGEVDRDLADAMGVDCIGVGGTRDIFDHDTECMHEQVTPWGQKVLVPIQLDLTQDKEGDVYVYAGGDKNISFLILS
;
A
#
# COMPACT_ATOMS: atom_id res chain seq x y z
N MET A 1 -6.71 19.36 -22.50
CA MET A 1 -6.22 18.83 -21.20
C MET A 1 -5.20 17.75 -21.49
N SER A 2 -4.04 17.81 -20.83
CA SER A 2 -3.02 16.76 -20.96
C SER A 2 -3.51 15.46 -20.29
N THR A 3 -3.17 14.33 -20.88
CA THR A 3 -3.38 13.02 -20.22
C THR A 3 -2.35 12.82 -19.12
N SER A 4 -2.57 11.88 -18.19
CA SER A 4 -1.59 11.48 -17.17
C SER A 4 -0.24 11.12 -17.80
N ARG A 5 -0.29 10.36 -18.92
CA ARG A 5 0.91 9.99 -19.67
C ARG A 5 1.66 11.19 -20.24
N ASP A 6 0.93 12.19 -20.75
CA ASP A 6 1.55 13.41 -21.29
C ASP A 6 2.21 14.23 -20.20
N ARG A 7 1.55 14.37 -19.02
CA ARG A 7 2.13 15.07 -17.88
C ARG A 7 3.44 14.44 -17.42
N VAL A 8 3.45 13.11 -17.25
CA VAL A 8 4.67 12.40 -16.86
C VAL A 8 5.77 12.55 -17.90
N ARG A 9 5.45 12.43 -19.20
CA ARG A 9 6.44 12.64 -20.29
C ARG A 9 6.99 14.06 -20.30
N GLN A 10 6.13 15.07 -20.17
CA GLN A 10 6.56 16.46 -20.11
C GLN A 10 7.48 16.73 -18.93
N ALA A 11 7.13 16.20 -17.73
CA ALA A 11 7.98 16.33 -16.55
C ALA A 11 9.35 15.68 -16.74
N LEU A 12 9.42 14.47 -17.30
CA LEU A 12 10.67 13.77 -17.58
C LEU A 12 11.51 14.47 -18.67
N SER A 13 10.87 15.23 -19.56
CA SER A 13 11.53 16.02 -20.60
C SER A 13 11.81 17.48 -20.17
N HIS A 14 11.65 17.80 -18.88
CA HIS A 14 11.79 19.16 -18.33
C HIS A 14 10.92 20.20 -19.05
N GLN A 15 9.75 19.80 -19.53
CA GLN A 15 8.77 20.67 -20.18
C GLN A 15 7.64 21.02 -19.20
N GLY A 16 7.05 22.19 -19.36
CA GLY A 16 5.87 22.59 -18.60
C GLY A 16 4.65 21.74 -18.94
N SER A 17 3.85 21.39 -17.95
CA SER A 17 2.55 20.70 -18.10
C SER A 17 1.42 21.54 -17.50
N ASP A 18 0.17 21.15 -17.74
CA ASP A 18 -1.01 21.82 -17.18
C ASP A 18 -1.08 21.73 -15.64
N ARG A 19 -0.48 20.71 -15.05
CA ARG A 19 -0.21 20.57 -13.62
C ARG A 19 0.96 19.60 -13.39
N ILE A 20 1.53 19.63 -12.20
CA ILE A 20 2.55 18.65 -11.78
C ILE A 20 1.92 17.25 -11.79
N PRO A 21 2.58 16.22 -12.37
CA PRO A 21 2.12 14.85 -12.25
C PRO A 21 2.21 14.38 -10.80
N VAL A 22 1.19 13.65 -10.37
CA VAL A 22 1.04 13.17 -8.99
C VAL A 22 1.24 11.66 -8.96
N ASP A 23 2.08 11.21 -8.03
CA ASP A 23 2.27 9.80 -7.70
C ASP A 23 2.00 9.57 -6.22
N PHE A 24 0.99 8.74 -5.93
CA PHE A 24 0.72 8.16 -4.63
C PHE A 24 0.49 6.65 -4.79
N GLY A 25 1.37 5.85 -4.22
CA GLY A 25 1.23 4.41 -4.17
C GLY A 25 1.76 3.63 -5.37
N ALA A 26 2.44 4.28 -6.35
CA ALA A 26 3.05 3.54 -7.44
C ALA A 26 4.29 2.74 -7.01
N THR A 27 4.96 3.15 -5.94
CA THR A 27 6.12 2.47 -5.35
C THR A 27 6.07 2.52 -3.83
N ALA A 28 6.92 1.75 -3.14
CA ALA A 28 7.05 1.83 -1.69
C ALA A 28 7.51 3.23 -1.21
N VAL A 29 8.27 3.96 -2.04
CA VAL A 29 8.74 5.33 -1.72
C VAL A 29 7.58 6.34 -1.71
N THR A 30 6.60 6.16 -2.58
CA THR A 30 5.39 7.00 -2.67
C THR A 30 4.17 6.36 -2.02
N GLY A 31 4.42 5.26 -1.28
CA GLY A 31 3.40 4.47 -0.63
C GLY A 31 2.65 5.21 0.47
N ILE A 32 1.44 4.78 0.73
CA ILE A 32 0.55 5.35 1.74
C ILE A 32 0.17 4.25 2.73
N HIS A 33 0.31 4.53 4.04
CA HIS A 33 -0.07 3.59 5.09
C HIS A 33 -1.55 3.17 4.96
N CYS A 34 -1.87 1.90 5.22
CA CYS A 34 -3.21 1.32 5.00
C CYS A 34 -4.34 2.07 5.73
N ARG A 35 -4.09 2.65 6.92
CA ARG A 35 -5.08 3.48 7.64
C ARG A 35 -5.44 4.74 6.85
N VAL A 36 -4.46 5.35 6.19
CA VAL A 36 -4.67 6.56 5.39
C VAL A 36 -5.41 6.21 4.10
N VAL A 37 -5.09 5.07 3.47
CA VAL A 37 -5.83 4.57 2.29
C VAL A 37 -7.31 4.40 2.62
N GLU A 38 -7.65 3.75 3.74
CA GLU A 38 -9.04 3.59 4.19
C GLU A 38 -9.73 4.94 4.44
N ALA A 39 -9.02 5.86 5.11
CA ALA A 39 -9.54 7.21 5.39
C ALA A 39 -9.79 8.00 4.09
N LEU A 40 -8.89 7.90 3.11
CA LEU A 40 -9.05 8.53 1.80
C LEU A 40 -10.24 7.94 1.04
N ARG A 41 -10.41 6.61 1.03
CA ARG A 41 -11.59 5.98 0.42
C ARG A 41 -12.89 6.52 1.02
N LYS A 42 -12.95 6.63 2.33
CA LYS A 42 -14.09 7.22 3.03
C LYS A 42 -14.29 8.70 2.68
N HIS A 43 -13.21 9.48 2.62
CA HIS A 43 -13.24 10.90 2.28
C HIS A 43 -13.81 11.14 0.87
N TYR A 44 -13.40 10.33 -0.11
CA TYR A 44 -13.90 10.40 -1.49
C TYR A 44 -15.24 9.70 -1.71
N GLY A 45 -15.89 9.18 -0.66
CA GLY A 45 -17.19 8.52 -0.77
C GLY A 45 -17.16 7.20 -1.53
N LEU A 46 -16.01 6.55 -1.62
CA LEU A 46 -15.86 5.26 -2.27
C LEU A 46 -16.40 4.14 -1.38
N SER A 47 -16.88 3.05 -1.99
CA SER A 47 -17.37 1.89 -1.25
C SER A 47 -16.28 1.31 -0.35
N TYR A 48 -16.70 0.85 0.85
CA TYR A 48 -15.79 0.17 1.77
C TYR A 48 -15.32 -1.16 1.16
N LYS A 49 -14.03 -1.42 1.32
CA LYS A 49 -13.40 -2.74 1.13
C LYS A 49 -12.16 -2.82 2.02
N PRO A 50 -11.77 -4.02 2.49
CA PRO A 50 -10.51 -4.19 3.19
C PRO A 50 -9.35 -3.72 2.31
N VAL A 51 -8.44 -2.96 2.89
CA VAL A 51 -7.26 -2.45 2.17
C VAL A 51 -6.27 -3.59 1.97
N LYS A 52 -5.86 -3.82 0.72
CA LYS A 52 -4.80 -4.78 0.40
C LYS A 52 -3.45 -4.20 0.82
N ILE A 53 -2.67 -4.95 1.60
CA ILE A 53 -1.30 -4.58 1.97
C ILE A 53 -0.36 -4.97 0.84
N VAL A 54 0.38 -3.98 0.33
CA VAL A 54 1.36 -4.14 -0.76
C VAL A 54 2.80 -4.09 -0.27
N ASP A 55 3.03 -3.56 0.91
CA ASP A 55 4.31 -3.59 1.61
C ASP A 55 4.02 -3.91 3.08
N THR A 56 4.43 -5.10 3.51
CA THR A 56 4.15 -5.61 4.86
C THR A 56 5.06 -5.00 5.92
N PHE A 57 6.24 -4.49 5.53
CA PHE A 57 7.17 -3.86 6.45
C PHE A 57 6.68 -2.46 6.89
N GLN A 58 6.18 -1.66 5.95
CA GLN A 58 5.68 -0.31 6.22
C GLN A 58 4.15 -0.27 6.36
N MET A 59 3.48 -1.40 6.24
CA MET A 59 2.01 -1.52 6.22
C MET A 59 1.36 -0.59 5.18
N LEU A 60 1.98 -0.51 3.99
CA LEU A 60 1.44 0.29 2.90
C LEU A 60 0.24 -0.40 2.27
N GLY A 61 -0.81 0.39 2.05
CA GLY A 61 -2.03 -0.06 1.40
C GLY A 61 -2.02 0.20 -0.10
N GLU A 62 -2.64 -0.70 -0.86
CA GLU A 62 -2.85 -0.51 -2.30
C GLU A 62 -3.72 0.73 -2.56
N VAL A 63 -3.21 1.64 -3.38
CA VAL A 63 -4.01 2.71 -3.98
C VAL A 63 -4.60 2.15 -5.27
N ASP A 64 -5.78 1.55 -5.15
CA ASP A 64 -6.46 0.94 -6.28
C ASP A 64 -7.03 1.97 -7.26
N ARG A 65 -7.50 1.49 -8.40
CA ARG A 65 -7.84 2.34 -9.54
C ARG A 65 -8.90 3.38 -9.23
N ASP A 66 -9.96 3.03 -8.51
CA ASP A 66 -11.04 3.95 -8.17
C ASP A 66 -10.57 5.07 -7.23
N LEU A 67 -9.70 4.76 -6.26
CA LEU A 67 -9.09 5.74 -5.38
C LEU A 67 -8.08 6.61 -6.14
N ALA A 68 -7.22 6.01 -6.97
CA ALA A 68 -6.25 6.73 -7.80
C ALA A 68 -6.96 7.75 -8.72
N ASP A 69 -8.06 7.34 -9.36
CA ASP A 69 -8.87 8.21 -10.22
C ASP A 69 -9.53 9.35 -9.41
N ALA A 70 -10.08 9.06 -8.22
CA ALA A 70 -10.69 10.07 -7.35
C ALA A 70 -9.65 11.10 -6.83
N MET A 71 -8.42 10.66 -6.58
CA MET A 71 -7.32 11.52 -6.13
C MET A 71 -6.62 12.26 -7.28
N GLY A 72 -6.90 11.90 -8.53
CA GLY A 72 -6.23 12.46 -9.71
C GLY A 72 -4.76 12.03 -9.83
N VAL A 73 -4.43 10.81 -9.43
CA VAL A 73 -3.09 10.23 -9.52
C VAL A 73 -2.73 9.94 -10.98
N ASP A 74 -1.51 10.23 -11.37
CA ASP A 74 -1.03 10.08 -12.76
C ASP A 74 -0.20 8.81 -12.97
N CYS A 75 0.29 8.17 -11.89
CA CYS A 75 1.13 6.99 -11.93
C CYS A 75 0.44 5.80 -11.26
N ILE A 76 0.55 4.62 -11.85
CA ILE A 76 0.08 3.36 -11.26
C ILE A 76 1.27 2.42 -11.15
N GLY A 77 1.46 1.85 -9.96
CA GLY A 77 2.51 0.87 -9.71
C GLY A 77 2.26 -0.44 -10.44
N VAL A 78 3.33 -1.04 -10.91
CA VAL A 78 3.33 -2.42 -11.38
C VAL A 78 4.23 -3.20 -10.42
N GLY A 79 3.61 -3.95 -9.53
CA GLY A 79 4.31 -4.75 -8.51
C GLY A 79 4.71 -6.14 -9.02
N GLY A 80 5.58 -6.80 -8.27
CA GLY A 80 5.83 -8.23 -8.39
C GLY A 80 4.75 -9.05 -7.67
N THR A 81 4.83 -10.38 -7.81
CA THR A 81 3.95 -11.34 -7.13
C THR A 81 4.44 -11.70 -5.71
N ARG A 82 5.55 -11.10 -5.27
CA ARG A 82 6.14 -11.37 -3.95
C ARG A 82 6.53 -10.07 -3.25
N ASP A 83 6.37 -10.06 -1.91
CA ASP A 83 6.84 -8.99 -1.06
C ASP A 83 8.31 -9.17 -0.64
N ILE A 84 8.85 -8.25 0.17
CA ILE A 84 10.23 -8.29 0.66
C ILE A 84 10.55 -9.49 1.58
N PHE A 85 9.53 -10.16 2.11
CA PHE A 85 9.64 -11.36 2.94
C PHE A 85 9.37 -12.65 2.16
N ASP A 86 9.33 -12.57 0.81
CA ASP A 86 9.04 -13.66 -0.11
C ASP A 86 7.60 -14.24 0.03
N HIS A 87 6.66 -13.47 0.58
CA HIS A 87 5.26 -13.86 0.63
C HIS A 87 4.59 -13.65 -0.73
N ASP A 88 3.69 -14.57 -1.09
CA ASP A 88 2.87 -14.46 -2.30
C ASP A 88 1.80 -13.37 -2.11
N THR A 89 1.88 -12.29 -2.91
CA THR A 89 0.95 -11.15 -2.87
C THR A 89 -0.33 -11.38 -3.65
N GLU A 90 -0.51 -12.53 -4.29
CA GLU A 90 -1.76 -12.93 -4.96
C GLU A 90 -2.65 -13.79 -4.03
N CYS A 91 -2.04 -14.56 -3.12
CA CYS A 91 -2.75 -15.35 -2.13
C CYS A 91 -2.96 -14.56 -0.84
N MET A 92 -4.12 -13.91 -0.73
CA MET A 92 -4.45 -13.00 0.37
C MET A 92 -5.59 -13.55 1.26
N HIS A 93 -5.59 -13.16 2.53
CA HIS A 93 -6.70 -13.38 3.45
C HIS A 93 -7.02 -12.11 4.25
N GLU A 94 -8.24 -12.05 4.81
CA GLU A 94 -8.61 -10.97 5.72
C GLU A 94 -7.96 -11.17 7.09
N GLN A 95 -7.36 -10.11 7.61
CA GLN A 95 -6.83 -10.04 8.96
C GLN A 95 -7.23 -8.73 9.62
N VAL A 96 -7.43 -8.77 10.94
CA VAL A 96 -7.63 -7.58 11.76
C VAL A 96 -6.28 -7.18 12.34
N THR A 97 -5.85 -5.96 12.05
CA THR A 97 -4.62 -5.39 12.60
C THR A 97 -4.75 -5.11 14.10
N PRO A 98 -3.65 -4.93 14.86
CA PRO A 98 -3.69 -4.57 16.27
C PRO A 98 -4.48 -3.29 16.57
N TRP A 99 -4.54 -2.36 15.62
CA TRP A 99 -5.35 -1.12 15.74
C TRP A 99 -6.79 -1.26 15.24
N GLY A 100 -7.28 -2.50 14.99
CA GLY A 100 -8.68 -2.82 14.70
C GLY A 100 -9.12 -2.63 13.25
N GLN A 101 -8.21 -2.38 12.30
CA GLN A 101 -8.52 -2.26 10.88
C GLN A 101 -8.55 -3.63 10.20
N LYS A 102 -9.56 -3.88 9.35
CA LYS A 102 -9.58 -5.05 8.46
C LYS A 102 -8.75 -4.77 7.21
N VAL A 103 -7.80 -5.65 6.94
CA VAL A 103 -6.89 -5.57 5.80
C VAL A 103 -6.82 -6.91 5.08
N LEU A 104 -6.35 -6.90 3.83
CA LEU A 104 -5.95 -8.11 3.11
C LEU A 104 -4.43 -8.22 3.17
N VAL A 105 -3.94 -9.34 3.69
CA VAL A 105 -2.51 -9.63 3.84
C VAL A 105 -2.17 -10.97 3.18
N PRO A 106 -0.90 -11.19 2.77
CA PRO A 106 -0.47 -12.50 2.30
C PRO A 106 -0.77 -13.61 3.31
N ILE A 107 -1.20 -14.77 2.83
CA ILE A 107 -1.60 -15.90 3.68
C ILE A 107 -0.47 -16.40 4.60
N GLN A 108 0.79 -16.14 4.22
CA GLN A 108 1.97 -16.50 5.00
C GLN A 108 2.33 -15.46 6.06
N LEU A 109 1.67 -14.29 6.06
CA LEU A 109 1.95 -13.23 7.02
C LEU A 109 1.39 -13.58 8.38
N ASP A 110 2.25 -13.61 9.39
CA ASP A 110 1.90 -13.77 10.80
C ASP A 110 2.28 -12.50 11.55
N LEU A 111 1.27 -11.71 11.92
CA LEU A 111 1.42 -10.50 12.73
C LEU A 111 1.23 -10.88 14.20
N THR A 112 2.27 -10.68 15.00
CA THR A 112 2.24 -10.92 16.44
C THR A 112 2.49 -9.62 17.18
N GLN A 113 1.72 -9.37 18.25
CA GLN A 113 1.92 -8.24 19.14
C GLN A 113 2.47 -8.74 20.48
N ASP A 114 3.52 -8.10 21.00
CA ASP A 114 4.05 -8.39 22.32
C ASP A 114 3.27 -7.67 23.44
N LYS A 115 3.74 -7.82 24.68
CA LYS A 115 3.10 -7.23 25.86
C LYS A 115 3.27 -5.70 25.93
N GLU A 116 4.28 -5.18 25.30
CA GLU A 116 4.60 -3.76 25.18
C GLU A 116 3.77 -3.07 24.09
N GLY A 117 3.14 -3.85 23.22
CA GLY A 117 2.32 -3.36 22.10
C GLY A 117 3.04 -3.34 20.76
N ASP A 118 4.31 -3.74 20.73
CA ASP A 118 5.11 -3.80 19.51
C ASP A 118 4.63 -4.91 18.58
N VAL A 119 4.59 -4.63 17.27
CA VAL A 119 4.10 -5.55 16.25
C VAL A 119 5.25 -6.12 15.44
N TYR A 120 5.31 -7.43 15.37
CA TYR A 120 6.33 -8.19 14.67
C TYR A 120 5.77 -8.99 13.51
N VAL A 121 6.57 -9.15 12.45
CA VAL A 121 6.36 -10.10 11.36
C VAL A 121 7.42 -11.18 11.41
N TYR A 122 7.01 -12.41 11.18
CA TYR A 122 7.91 -13.55 11.02
C TYR A 122 8.17 -13.83 9.55
N ALA A 123 9.44 -13.67 9.10
CA ALA A 123 9.81 -13.93 7.72
C ALA A 123 9.60 -15.42 7.38
N GLY A 124 8.78 -15.70 6.35
CA GLY A 124 8.46 -17.06 5.94
C GLY A 124 7.84 -17.94 7.04
N GLY A 125 7.27 -17.32 8.10
CA GLY A 125 6.72 -18.03 9.25
C GLY A 125 7.78 -18.55 10.23
N ASP A 126 9.06 -18.24 10.07
CA ASP A 126 10.13 -18.62 10.99
C ASP A 126 10.12 -17.69 12.22
N LYS A 127 9.68 -18.24 13.36
CA LYS A 127 9.63 -17.51 14.64
C LYS A 127 10.99 -17.12 15.22
N ASN A 128 12.09 -17.60 14.65
CA ASN A 128 13.44 -17.19 15.04
C ASN A 128 13.90 -15.93 14.28
N ILE A 129 13.21 -15.55 13.22
CA ILE A 129 13.50 -14.36 12.42
C ILE A 129 12.28 -13.46 12.50
N SER A 130 12.33 -12.46 13.37
CA SER A 130 11.26 -11.48 13.52
C SER A 130 11.73 -10.09 13.10
N PHE A 131 10.82 -9.32 12.52
CA PHE A 131 11.04 -7.92 12.20
C PHE A 131 10.00 -7.06 12.93
N LEU A 132 10.48 -6.04 13.65
CA LEU A 132 9.62 -5.02 14.23
C LEU A 132 9.03 -4.16 13.12
N ILE A 133 7.70 -4.07 13.07
CA ILE A 133 6.98 -3.25 12.09
C ILE A 133 6.52 -1.93 12.72
N LEU A 134 6.02 -2.00 13.95
CA LEU A 134 5.46 -0.87 14.67
C LEU A 134 5.83 -0.97 16.16
N SER A 135 6.21 0.14 16.73
CA SER A 135 6.41 0.33 18.16
C SER A 135 5.52 1.45 18.71
#